data_afa1099d3d2bb2e85f483f59241972a9
#
_entry.id   afa1099d3d2bb2e85f483f59241972a9
#
_cell.length_a   1.000
_cell.length_b   1.000
_cell.length_c   1.000
_cell.angle_alpha   90.00
_cell.angle_beta   90.00
_cell.angle_gamma   90.00
#
_symmetry.space_group_name_H-M   'P 1'
#
loop_
_entity.id
_entity.type
_entity.pdbx_description
1 polymer ?
#
loop_
_entity_poly.entity_id
_entity_poly.type
_entity_poly.pdbx_seq_one_letter_code
_entity_poly.pdbx_strand_id
1 'polypeptide(L)'
;SKLTDALGSNDPLLGGRDKKLGVDAGAGLYWTNDKLSIGAAVSQLIQSKLELANVPNSKEGGKLYRHYNFTANYRIQTGENIYVIPNAMARVIQNSPSEFDFGVKIDYQDKIWWALNWRVEQFWSIQAGFKILQRARLAYSYDYYQTPISVYAGGTGAHEIGLQFDLKKK
;
A
#
# COMPACT_ATOMS: atom_id res chain seq x y z
N SER A 1 20.99 -0.10 -32.17
CA SER A 1 19.88 -0.69 -32.90
C SER A 1 18.67 0.23 -32.84
N LYS A 2 18.22 0.69 -33.96
CA LYS A 2 17.22 1.74 -34.16
C LYS A 2 15.82 1.17 -34.00
N LEU A 3 15.21 1.38 -32.86
CA LEU A 3 13.76 1.17 -32.62
C LEU A 3 12.92 2.43 -32.92
N THR A 4 13.56 3.48 -33.47
CA THR A 4 12.95 4.80 -33.67
C THR A 4 12.27 4.98 -35.02
N ASP A 5 12.44 4.06 -35.97
CA ASP A 5 11.95 4.28 -37.34
C ASP A 5 10.69 3.47 -37.71
N ALA A 6 10.15 2.65 -36.82
CA ALA A 6 8.94 1.85 -37.11
C ALA A 6 7.62 2.60 -36.89
N LEU A 7 7.64 3.69 -36.13
CA LEU A 7 6.47 4.50 -35.79
C LEU A 7 6.69 5.97 -36.19
N GLY A 8 6.99 6.27 -37.39
CA GLY A 8 7.19 7.62 -37.94
C GLY A 8 7.08 8.80 -36.94
N SER A 9 7.73 9.90 -37.24
CA SER A 9 7.81 11.13 -36.43
C SER A 9 6.47 11.79 -36.09
N ASN A 10 5.34 11.15 -36.32
CA ASN A 10 3.97 11.58 -36.05
C ASN A 10 3.24 10.72 -35.02
N ASP A 11 3.95 10.00 -34.12
CA ASP A 11 3.29 9.37 -33.00
C ASP A 11 2.74 10.45 -32.05
N PRO A 12 1.42 10.63 -31.94
CA PRO A 12 0.81 11.62 -31.06
C PRO A 12 1.17 11.40 -29.58
N LEU A 13 1.74 10.22 -29.22
CA LEU A 13 2.24 9.94 -27.87
C LEU A 13 3.62 10.56 -27.62
N LEU A 14 4.39 10.91 -28.65
CA LEU A 14 5.71 11.52 -28.53
C LEU A 14 5.70 13.06 -28.66
N GLY A 15 4.60 13.65 -29.07
CA GLY A 15 4.49 15.06 -29.50
C GLY A 15 4.01 16.06 -28.48
N GLY A 16 3.88 15.75 -27.19
CA GLY A 16 3.42 16.75 -26.23
C GLY A 16 3.67 16.38 -24.79
N ARG A 17 4.52 17.12 -24.09
CA ARG A 17 4.52 17.17 -22.62
C ARG A 17 3.33 18.02 -22.16
N ASP A 18 2.14 17.50 -22.27
CA ASP A 18 0.97 18.14 -21.64
C ASP A 18 1.07 17.92 -20.13
N LYS A 19 1.59 18.90 -19.41
CA LYS A 19 1.53 18.95 -17.95
C LYS A 19 0.12 19.39 -17.56
N LYS A 20 -0.79 18.46 -17.33
CA LYS A 20 -2.06 18.75 -16.68
C LYS A 20 -1.90 18.62 -15.18
N LEU A 21 -2.24 19.67 -14.44
CA LEU A 21 -2.31 19.66 -12.99
C LEU A 21 -3.65 19.02 -12.60
N GLY A 22 -3.61 17.81 -12.02
CA GLY A 22 -4.77 17.16 -11.41
C GLY A 22 -4.79 17.45 -9.91
N VAL A 23 -5.91 17.93 -9.38
CA VAL A 23 -6.11 18.09 -7.94
C VAL A 23 -6.99 16.96 -7.45
N ASP A 24 -6.61 16.33 -6.36
CA ASP A 24 -7.40 15.30 -5.69
C ASP A 24 -7.41 15.52 -4.18
N ALA A 25 -8.34 14.86 -3.50
CA ALA A 25 -8.49 14.93 -2.06
C ALA A 25 -8.79 13.54 -1.49
N GLY A 26 -8.42 13.36 -0.23
CA GLY A 26 -8.76 12.19 0.56
C GLY A 26 -9.15 12.60 1.97
N ALA A 27 -9.93 11.76 2.63
CA ALA A 27 -10.31 11.94 4.03
C ALA A 27 -10.29 10.61 4.75
N GLY A 28 -10.05 10.63 6.06
CA GLY A 28 -10.07 9.44 6.86
C GLY A 28 -10.27 9.75 8.34
N LEU A 29 -10.75 8.74 9.04
CA LEU A 29 -10.91 8.73 10.49
C LEU A 29 -10.18 7.52 11.05
N TYR A 30 -9.49 7.73 12.16
CA TYR A 30 -8.81 6.68 12.90
C TYR A 30 -9.12 6.83 14.38
N TRP A 31 -9.62 5.76 14.97
CA TRP A 31 -9.90 5.69 16.38
C TRP A 31 -9.06 4.60 17.02
N THR A 32 -8.49 4.88 18.19
CA THR A 32 -7.68 3.92 18.93
C THR A 32 -7.85 4.09 20.42
N ASN A 33 -7.81 2.96 21.12
CA ASN A 33 -7.65 2.89 22.56
C ASN A 33 -6.52 1.90 22.90
N ASP A 34 -6.39 1.49 24.16
CA ASP A 34 -5.31 0.58 24.60
C ASP A 34 -5.33 -0.79 23.92
N LYS A 35 -6.48 -1.23 23.43
CA LYS A 35 -6.67 -2.57 22.86
C LYS A 35 -7.09 -2.57 21.39
N LEU A 36 -8.00 -1.70 21.02
CA LEU A 36 -8.60 -1.71 19.68
C LEU A 36 -8.21 -0.47 18.89
N SER A 37 -7.82 -0.67 17.64
CA SER A 37 -7.67 0.42 16.68
C SER A 37 -8.49 0.09 15.45
N ILE A 38 -9.26 1.06 14.98
CA ILE A 38 -10.05 0.96 13.75
C ILE A 38 -9.86 2.23 12.94
N GLY A 39 -9.86 2.08 11.63
CA GLY A 39 -9.71 3.20 10.72
C GLY A 39 -10.52 3.02 9.45
N ALA A 40 -10.98 4.13 8.90
CA ALA A 40 -11.61 4.19 7.60
C ALA A 40 -11.09 5.41 6.85
N ALA A 41 -10.74 5.24 5.59
CA ALA A 41 -10.26 6.31 4.73
C ALA A 41 -10.81 6.17 3.32
N VAL A 42 -10.99 7.30 2.66
CA VAL A 42 -11.34 7.39 1.24
C VAL A 42 -10.33 8.28 0.53
N SER A 43 -9.80 7.79 -0.58
CA SER A 43 -8.90 8.54 -1.47
C SER A 43 -9.61 8.81 -2.79
N GLN A 44 -9.08 9.76 -3.56
CA GLN A 44 -9.59 10.14 -4.88
C GLN A 44 -11.07 10.58 -4.86
N LEU A 45 -11.40 11.45 -3.90
CA LEU A 45 -12.75 12.00 -3.74
C LEU A 45 -13.20 12.79 -4.97
N ILE A 46 -12.29 13.56 -5.59
CA ILE A 46 -12.58 14.44 -6.72
C ILE A 46 -12.64 13.66 -8.05
N GLN A 47 -11.97 12.48 -8.11
CA GLN A 47 -11.95 11.63 -9.31
C GLN A 47 -11.53 12.41 -10.57
N SER A 48 -10.41 13.11 -10.50
CA SER A 48 -9.88 13.87 -11.65
C SER A 48 -9.77 12.97 -12.88
N LYS A 49 -10.30 13.45 -14.02
CA LYS A 49 -10.14 12.76 -15.30
C LYS A 49 -8.72 12.97 -15.79
N LEU A 50 -7.99 11.87 -15.94
CA LEU A 50 -6.70 11.85 -16.59
C LEU A 50 -6.92 11.74 -18.11
N GLU A 51 -7.02 12.88 -18.79
CA GLU A 51 -6.98 12.88 -20.26
C GLU A 51 -5.52 12.67 -20.69
N LEU A 52 -5.15 11.42 -20.88
CA LEU A 52 -3.84 11.01 -21.36
C LEU A 52 -3.80 11.08 -22.88
N ALA A 53 -3.49 12.22 -23.45
CA ALA A 53 -3.36 12.55 -24.86
C ALA A 53 -4.65 12.98 -25.58
N ASN A 54 -4.51 13.95 -26.46
CA ASN A 54 -5.52 14.32 -27.47
C ASN A 54 -5.56 13.25 -28.57
N VAL A 55 -6.08 12.07 -28.28
CA VAL A 55 -6.40 11.09 -29.31
C VAL A 55 -7.78 11.46 -29.84
N PRO A 56 -7.91 11.92 -31.09
CA PRO A 56 -9.20 12.21 -31.69
C PRO A 56 -10.05 10.94 -31.64
N ASN A 57 -11.24 11.01 -31.06
CA ASN A 57 -12.20 9.92 -30.86
C ASN A 57 -11.96 8.95 -29.68
N SER A 58 -10.98 9.12 -28.83
CA SER A 58 -10.96 8.37 -27.58
C SER A 58 -11.88 9.04 -26.55
N LYS A 59 -13.09 8.55 -26.42
CA LYS A 59 -14.05 8.96 -25.37
C LYS A 59 -13.66 8.46 -23.96
N GLU A 60 -12.53 7.79 -23.83
CA GLU A 60 -12.09 7.15 -22.59
C GLU A 60 -10.84 7.82 -22.04
N GLY A 61 -11.01 8.99 -21.45
CA GLY A 61 -10.03 9.52 -20.51
C GLY A 61 -9.95 8.58 -19.28
N GLY A 62 -8.75 8.25 -18.83
CA GLY A 62 -8.56 7.47 -17.60
C GLY A 62 -9.28 8.18 -16.44
N LYS A 63 -10.18 7.50 -15.75
CA LYS A 63 -10.85 8.00 -14.55
C LYS A 63 -10.18 7.41 -13.31
N LEU A 64 -9.81 8.27 -12.36
CA LEU A 64 -9.37 7.82 -11.05
C LEU A 64 -10.61 7.36 -10.27
N TYR A 65 -10.61 6.09 -9.85
CA TYR A 65 -11.69 5.56 -9.02
C TYR A 65 -11.41 5.82 -7.54
N ARG A 66 -12.47 5.95 -6.75
CA ARG A 66 -12.36 6.09 -5.30
C ARG A 66 -11.86 4.80 -4.68
N HIS A 67 -10.91 4.94 -3.75
CA HIS A 67 -10.40 3.85 -2.93
C HIS A 67 -10.92 4.02 -1.52
N TYR A 68 -11.62 3.02 -1.02
CA TYR A 68 -12.08 2.93 0.36
C TYR A 68 -11.18 1.94 1.09
N ASN A 69 -10.58 2.38 2.19
CA ASN A 69 -9.69 1.57 3.01
C ASN A 69 -10.29 1.45 4.41
N PHE A 70 -10.35 0.23 4.93
CA PHE A 70 -10.80 -0.06 6.28
C PHE A 70 -9.71 -0.86 6.97
N THR A 71 -9.37 -0.51 8.20
CA THR A 71 -8.35 -1.20 8.98
C THR A 71 -8.88 -1.50 10.37
N ALA A 72 -8.49 -2.64 10.91
CA ALA A 72 -8.77 -3.00 12.30
C ALA A 72 -7.60 -3.80 12.87
N ASN A 73 -7.24 -3.54 14.12
CA ASN A 73 -6.34 -4.40 14.88
C ASN A 73 -6.76 -4.45 16.35
N TYR A 74 -6.44 -5.55 17.00
CA TYR A 74 -6.76 -5.76 18.40
C TYR A 74 -5.55 -6.25 19.17
N ARG A 75 -5.15 -5.57 20.24
CA ARG A 75 -3.98 -5.87 21.07
C ARG A 75 -4.38 -6.77 22.22
N ILE A 76 -3.84 -7.99 22.24
CA ILE A 76 -4.07 -9.02 23.24
C ILE A 76 -2.77 -9.18 24.04
N GLN A 77 -2.84 -8.95 25.34
CA GLN A 77 -1.71 -9.25 26.22
C GLN A 77 -1.74 -10.73 26.58
N THR A 78 -0.69 -11.47 26.20
CA THR A 78 -0.56 -12.92 26.43
C THR A 78 0.47 -13.26 27.51
N GLY A 79 1.26 -12.27 27.94
CA GLY A 79 2.28 -12.41 28.98
C GLY A 79 2.67 -11.05 29.56
N GLU A 80 3.60 -11.01 30.50
CA GLU A 80 4.01 -9.75 31.14
C GLU A 80 4.44 -8.66 30.15
N ASN A 81 5.07 -9.06 29.04
CA ASN A 81 5.59 -8.11 28.06
C ASN A 81 5.36 -8.59 26.62
N ILE A 82 4.42 -9.50 26.42
CA ILE A 82 4.13 -10.09 25.10
C ILE A 82 2.72 -9.69 24.70
N TYR A 83 2.61 -9.12 23.52
CA TYR A 83 1.35 -8.75 22.89
C TYR A 83 1.19 -9.45 21.55
N VAL A 84 0.04 -10.06 21.34
CA VAL A 84 -0.39 -10.62 20.06
C VAL A 84 -1.43 -9.66 19.47
N ILE A 85 -1.19 -9.24 18.23
CA ILE A 85 -1.99 -8.18 17.58
C ILE A 85 -2.49 -8.71 16.23
N PRO A 86 -3.62 -9.44 16.21
CA PRO A 86 -4.30 -9.72 14.95
C PRO A 86 -4.72 -8.40 14.28
N ASN A 87 -4.62 -8.38 12.97
CA ASN A 87 -4.99 -7.23 12.15
C ASN A 87 -5.72 -7.66 10.88
N ALA A 88 -6.56 -6.78 10.38
CA ALA A 88 -7.24 -6.95 9.10
C ALA A 88 -7.32 -5.61 8.38
N MET A 89 -7.24 -5.66 7.05
CA MET A 89 -7.48 -4.52 6.17
C MET A 89 -8.34 -4.94 4.99
N ALA A 90 -9.27 -4.07 4.61
CA ALA A 90 -10.04 -4.21 3.38
C ALA A 90 -9.82 -2.97 2.52
N ARG A 91 -9.53 -3.18 1.25
CA ARG A 91 -9.48 -2.12 0.24
C ARG A 91 -10.52 -2.40 -0.82
N VAL A 92 -11.41 -1.44 -1.01
CA VAL A 92 -12.49 -1.50 -1.99
C VAL A 92 -12.27 -0.40 -3.02
N ILE A 93 -12.14 -0.79 -4.28
CA ILE A 93 -11.98 0.13 -5.41
C ILE A 93 -13.20 -0.05 -6.31
N GLN A 94 -13.83 1.05 -6.70
CA GLN A 94 -14.96 0.98 -7.59
C GLN A 94 -14.56 0.35 -8.93
N ASN A 95 -15.32 -0.65 -9.39
CA ASN A 95 -15.07 -1.41 -10.62
C ASN A 95 -13.78 -2.26 -10.63
N SER A 96 -13.25 -2.60 -9.45
CA SER A 96 -12.13 -3.53 -9.27
C SER A 96 -12.46 -4.57 -8.21
N PRO A 97 -11.83 -5.74 -8.24
CA PRO A 97 -11.92 -6.69 -7.13
C PRO A 97 -11.48 -6.06 -5.81
N SER A 98 -12.21 -6.37 -4.75
CA SER A 98 -11.82 -5.94 -3.40
C SER A 98 -10.62 -6.74 -2.92
N GLU A 99 -9.71 -6.08 -2.20
CA GLU A 99 -8.53 -6.70 -1.61
C GLU A 99 -8.71 -6.84 -0.09
N PHE A 100 -8.27 -7.95 0.45
CA PHE A 100 -8.33 -8.25 1.87
C PHE A 100 -6.96 -8.69 2.38
N ASP A 101 -6.51 -8.05 3.45
CA ASP A 101 -5.28 -8.39 4.15
C ASP A 101 -5.65 -8.89 5.55
N PHE A 102 -5.03 -9.99 5.96
CA PHE A 102 -5.11 -10.52 7.32
C PHE A 102 -3.71 -10.75 7.86
N GLY A 103 -3.51 -10.48 9.12
CA GLY A 103 -2.20 -10.68 9.71
C GLY A 103 -2.22 -10.82 11.21
N VAL A 104 -1.06 -11.18 11.72
CA VAL A 104 -0.77 -11.20 13.14
C VAL A 104 0.61 -10.63 13.39
N LYS A 105 0.71 -9.70 14.32
CA LYS A 105 1.96 -9.17 14.83
C LYS A 105 2.16 -9.66 16.26
N ILE A 106 3.36 -10.10 16.59
CA ILE A 106 3.81 -10.39 17.95
C ILE A 106 4.79 -9.30 18.35
N ASP A 107 4.52 -8.64 19.45
CA ASP A 107 5.35 -7.55 19.98
C ASP A 107 5.89 -7.95 21.35
N TYR A 108 7.20 -7.84 21.53
CA TYR A 108 7.90 -8.13 22.76
C TYR A 108 8.52 -6.86 23.34
N GLN A 109 8.02 -6.40 24.48
CA GLN A 109 8.50 -5.24 25.23
C GLN A 109 8.54 -3.92 24.45
N ASP A 110 7.78 -3.78 23.38
CA ASP A 110 7.91 -2.64 22.45
C ASP A 110 9.36 -2.43 21.91
N LYS A 111 10.17 -3.51 21.97
CA LYS A 111 11.57 -3.50 21.51
C LYS A 111 11.78 -4.29 20.25
N ILE A 112 11.18 -5.48 20.18
CA ILE A 112 11.30 -6.39 19.03
C ILE A 112 9.91 -6.84 18.66
N TRP A 113 9.64 -6.92 17.39
CA TRP A 113 8.38 -7.45 16.89
C TRP A 113 8.61 -8.23 15.60
N TRP A 114 7.71 -9.13 15.29
CA TRP A 114 7.58 -9.81 14.01
C TRP A 114 6.12 -9.96 13.65
N ALA A 115 5.87 -10.03 12.35
CA ALA A 115 4.52 -10.16 11.82
C ALA A 115 4.49 -11.08 10.63
N LEU A 116 3.36 -11.75 10.48
CA LEU A 116 2.99 -12.49 9.30
C LEU A 116 1.68 -11.89 8.78
N ASN A 117 1.66 -11.49 7.52
CA ASN A 117 0.47 -10.99 6.85
C ASN A 117 0.21 -11.77 5.57
N TRP A 118 -1.03 -11.90 5.23
CA TRP A 118 -1.50 -12.53 4.01
C TRP A 118 -2.48 -11.61 3.30
N ARG A 119 -2.11 -11.18 2.08
CA ARG A 119 -3.04 -10.55 1.15
C ARG A 119 -3.64 -11.63 0.29
N VAL A 120 -4.95 -11.76 0.37
CA VAL A 120 -5.72 -12.80 -0.31
C VAL A 120 -5.37 -12.83 -1.79
N GLU A 121 -5.00 -14.01 -2.29
CA GLU A 121 -4.65 -14.28 -3.70
C GLU A 121 -3.46 -13.48 -4.27
N GLN A 122 -2.69 -12.77 -3.43
CA GLN A 122 -1.59 -11.94 -3.92
C GLN A 122 -0.24 -12.34 -3.34
N PHE A 123 -0.04 -12.22 -2.03
CA PHE A 123 1.25 -12.51 -1.41
C PHE A 123 1.15 -12.79 0.09
N TRP A 124 2.18 -13.43 0.61
CA TRP A 124 2.50 -13.52 2.03
C TRP A 124 3.62 -12.57 2.36
N SER A 125 3.53 -11.86 3.47
CA SER A 125 4.56 -10.94 3.97
C SER A 125 5.03 -11.39 5.34
N ILE A 126 6.33 -11.61 5.47
CA ILE A 126 7.01 -11.85 6.73
C ILE A 126 7.77 -10.58 7.09
N GLN A 127 7.55 -10.09 8.30
CA GLN A 127 8.13 -8.83 8.75
C GLN A 127 8.77 -9.01 10.12
N ALA A 128 9.87 -8.32 10.34
CA ALA A 128 10.51 -8.21 11.65
C ALA A 128 11.05 -6.81 11.86
N GLY A 129 11.07 -6.36 13.10
CA GLY A 129 11.61 -5.06 13.42
C GLY A 129 12.09 -4.98 14.87
N PHE A 130 12.99 -4.07 15.11
CA PHE A 130 13.52 -3.83 16.44
C PHE A 130 13.85 -2.36 16.67
N LYS A 131 13.83 -1.99 17.94
CA LYS A 131 14.18 -0.66 18.40
C LYS A 131 15.70 -0.55 18.53
N ILE A 132 16.32 0.27 17.68
CA ILE A 132 17.78 0.48 17.71
C ILE A 132 18.15 1.45 18.83
N LEU A 133 17.40 2.55 18.93
CA LEU A 133 17.58 3.62 19.90
C LEU A 133 16.24 3.95 20.54
N GLN A 134 16.23 4.78 21.58
CA GLN A 134 14.96 5.19 22.21
C GLN A 134 13.95 5.80 21.22
N ARG A 135 14.43 6.33 20.09
CA ARG A 135 13.63 7.04 19.08
C ARG A 135 13.74 6.48 17.69
N ALA A 136 14.51 5.41 17.48
CA ALA A 136 14.70 4.83 16.16
C ALA A 136 14.33 3.36 16.15
N ARG A 137 13.58 2.95 15.13
CA ARG A 137 13.18 1.58 14.86
C ARG A 137 13.59 1.19 13.46
N LEU A 138 14.15 0.01 13.30
CA LEU A 138 14.45 -0.61 12.01
C LEU A 138 13.47 -1.75 11.80
N ALA A 139 12.98 -1.87 10.59
CA ALA A 139 12.13 -2.98 10.16
C ALA A 139 12.63 -3.54 8.83
N TYR A 140 12.39 -4.81 8.64
CA TYR A 140 12.61 -5.51 7.39
C TYR A 140 11.37 -6.32 7.06
N SER A 141 10.99 -6.35 5.78
CA SER A 141 9.95 -7.24 5.28
C SER A 141 10.41 -8.00 4.04
N TYR A 142 9.85 -9.18 3.88
CA TYR A 142 9.94 -9.99 2.68
C TYR A 142 8.55 -10.42 2.26
N ASP A 143 8.19 -10.09 1.02
CA ASP A 143 6.91 -10.45 0.42
C ASP A 143 7.13 -11.61 -0.57
N TYR A 144 6.47 -12.73 -0.32
CA TYR A 144 6.45 -13.88 -1.21
C TYR A 144 5.20 -13.83 -2.08
N TYR A 145 5.37 -13.60 -3.38
CA TYR A 145 4.27 -13.47 -4.33
C TYR A 145 3.66 -14.81 -4.71
N GLN A 146 2.34 -14.87 -4.70
CA GLN A 146 1.56 -16.00 -5.17
C GLN A 146 1.26 -15.86 -6.68
N THR A 147 0.97 -16.98 -7.35
CA THR A 147 0.47 -16.98 -8.72
C THR A 147 -0.94 -16.34 -8.74
N PRO A 148 -1.29 -15.47 -9.73
CA PRO A 148 -0.53 -15.15 -10.95
C PRO A 148 0.51 -14.01 -10.82
N ILE A 149 0.57 -13.29 -9.70
CA ILE A 149 1.44 -12.10 -9.55
C ILE A 149 2.91 -12.44 -9.72
N SER A 150 3.36 -13.56 -9.16
CA SER A 150 4.75 -14.02 -9.28
C SER A 150 5.23 -14.17 -10.73
N VAL A 151 4.34 -14.52 -11.64
CA VAL A 151 4.65 -14.68 -13.08
C VAL A 151 4.93 -13.32 -13.73
N TYR A 152 4.16 -12.30 -13.36
CA TYR A 152 4.28 -10.95 -13.94
C TYR A 152 5.36 -10.10 -13.27
N ALA A 153 5.67 -10.38 -12.01
CA ALA A 153 6.67 -9.63 -11.25
C ALA A 153 8.13 -9.99 -11.61
N GLY A 154 8.35 -10.99 -12.47
CA GLY A 154 9.70 -11.42 -12.86
C GLY A 154 10.51 -12.05 -11.72
N GLY A 155 9.86 -12.38 -10.60
CA GLY A 155 10.49 -12.93 -9.40
C GLY A 155 9.47 -13.42 -8.38
N THR A 156 9.98 -14.09 -7.33
CA THR A 156 9.14 -14.71 -6.30
C THR A 156 8.82 -13.81 -5.14
N GLY A 157 9.40 -12.60 -5.06
CA GLY A 157 9.16 -11.73 -3.92
C GLY A 157 9.86 -10.38 -4.00
N ALA A 158 9.60 -9.55 -2.98
CA ALA A 158 10.23 -8.26 -2.78
C ALA A 158 10.79 -8.11 -1.36
N HIS A 159 11.84 -7.31 -1.23
CA HIS A 159 12.48 -6.98 0.03
C HIS A 159 12.27 -5.49 0.33
N GLU A 160 11.94 -5.16 1.58
CA GLU A 160 11.79 -3.78 2.02
C GLU A 160 12.54 -3.56 3.34
N ILE A 161 13.19 -2.42 3.47
CA ILE A 161 13.79 -1.95 4.71
C ILE A 161 13.12 -0.65 5.10
N GLY A 162 12.54 -0.62 6.30
CA GLY A 162 11.88 0.54 6.88
C GLY A 162 12.67 1.14 8.04
N LEU A 163 12.76 2.46 8.10
CA LEU A 163 13.36 3.19 9.21
C LEU A 163 12.34 4.19 9.75
N GLN A 164 12.07 4.12 11.05
CA GLN A 164 11.14 5.02 11.74
C GLN A 164 11.87 5.83 12.81
N PHE A 165 11.59 7.13 12.84
CA PHE A 165 12.06 8.03 13.89
C PHE A 165 10.89 8.69 14.61
N ASP A 166 10.89 8.61 15.94
CA ASP A 166 9.91 9.28 16.79
C ASP A 166 10.45 10.69 17.17
N LEU A 167 9.80 11.74 16.70
CA LEU A 167 10.22 13.14 16.92
C LEU A 167 9.86 13.65 18.32
N LYS A 168 8.85 13.08 18.97
CA LYS A 168 8.47 13.45 20.34
C LYS A 168 9.02 12.45 21.36
N LYS A 169 9.57 12.97 22.45
CA LYS A 169 9.93 12.18 23.62
C LYS A 169 8.61 11.79 24.31
N LYS A 170 8.36 10.50 24.41
CA LYS A 170 7.32 9.97 25.34
C LYS A 170 7.77 10.12 26.77
#